data_05c058b51d7234a78df3f88603f1aaad
#
_entry.id   05c058b51d7234a78df3f88603f1aaad
#
_cell.length_a   1.000
_cell.length_b   1.000
_cell.length_c   1.000
_cell.angle_alpha   90.00
_cell.angle_beta   90.00
_cell.angle_gamma   90.00
#
_symmetry.space_group_name_H-M   'P 1'
#
loop_
_entity.id
_entity.type
_entity.pdbx_description
1 polymer ?
#
loop_
_entity_poly.entity_id
_entity_poly.type
_entity_poly.pdbx_seq_one_letter_code
_entity_poly.pdbx_strand_id
1 'polypeptide(L)'
;MEELESRMREYVLTVRERTGEGSYITETITGDQIGVTVSNTDELNGILKQQNILKAISSYIKGEQQVYTVENLYAYVDSALMTAILKLQGFQESFVVEPVDAHISGYDAENGYRIVPEIRGNVLNQTKTIQTVETAVDALLTEIDLEKAGCYEEPSVYADDAKLTERLAQMKQYTDLRIVYHFGQQEEVIDGSVLSGWLLVDEETNKVSVSEEKIDDFVVMLRKKYDTIFRSREFQTSYGKTITIEGGDYGWWMNYSQEQEQLKEMIRNGESGE
;
A
#
# COMPACT_ATOMS: atom_id res chain seq x y z
N MET A 1 6.32 47.64 -22.44
CA MET A 1 7.20 47.09 -21.38
C MET A 1 6.44 47.05 -20.05
N GLU A 2 6.01 48.18 -19.50
CA GLU A 2 5.24 48.20 -18.23
C GLU A 2 4.00 47.30 -18.22
N GLU A 3 3.28 47.23 -19.36
CA GLU A 3 2.11 46.34 -19.46
C GLU A 3 2.53 44.86 -19.43
N LEU A 4 3.66 44.49 -20.04
CA LEU A 4 4.16 43.10 -20.02
C LEU A 4 4.65 42.73 -18.63
N GLU A 5 5.37 43.64 -17.95
CA GLU A 5 5.80 43.44 -16.57
C GLU A 5 4.60 43.33 -15.62
N SER A 6 3.54 44.13 -15.82
CA SER A 6 2.31 43.99 -15.04
C SER A 6 1.66 42.63 -15.23
N ARG A 7 1.55 42.14 -16.47
CA ARG A 7 0.99 40.83 -16.77
C ARG A 7 1.83 39.70 -16.20
N MET A 8 3.16 39.85 -16.18
CA MET A 8 4.03 38.83 -15.59
C MET A 8 3.88 38.76 -14.07
N ARG A 9 3.66 39.87 -13.39
CA ARG A 9 3.36 39.88 -11.96
C ARG A 9 1.99 39.29 -11.65
N GLU A 10 1.02 39.46 -12.56
CA GLU A 10 -0.31 38.87 -12.46
C GLU A 10 -0.34 37.38 -12.82
N TYR A 11 0.79 36.80 -13.25
CA TYR A 11 0.89 35.36 -13.52
C TYR A 11 0.53 34.54 -12.28
N VAL A 12 -0.32 33.54 -12.45
CA VAL A 12 -0.73 32.61 -11.41
C VAL A 12 -0.67 31.19 -11.95
N LEU A 13 0.10 30.37 -11.28
CA LEU A 13 0.11 28.93 -11.48
C LEU A 13 -0.75 28.28 -10.40
N THR A 14 -1.83 27.63 -10.78
CA THR A 14 -2.66 26.81 -9.90
C THR A 14 -2.04 25.41 -9.80
N VAL A 15 -1.71 24.98 -8.60
CA VAL A 15 -1.13 23.68 -8.30
C VAL A 15 -2.21 22.82 -7.65
N ARG A 16 -2.56 21.70 -8.26
CA ARG A 16 -3.49 20.73 -7.70
C ARG A 16 -2.73 19.63 -6.99
N GLU A 17 -3.05 19.45 -5.70
CA GLU A 17 -2.41 18.50 -4.81
C GLU A 17 -3.40 17.45 -4.31
N ARG A 18 -2.93 16.19 -4.14
CA ARG A 18 -3.67 15.10 -3.49
C ARG A 18 -3.56 15.23 -1.97
N THR A 19 -4.67 15.03 -1.26
CA THR A 19 -4.67 14.91 0.20
C THR A 19 -4.43 13.44 0.61
N GLY A 20 -4.02 13.22 1.85
CA GLY A 20 -3.85 11.88 2.40
C GLY A 20 -5.13 11.02 2.38
N GLU A 21 -6.30 11.65 2.32
CA GLU A 21 -7.62 11.00 2.23
C GLU A 21 -8.07 10.72 0.79
N GLY A 22 -7.22 11.03 -0.21
CA GLY A 22 -7.54 10.81 -1.62
C GLY A 22 -8.45 11.88 -2.26
N SER A 23 -8.73 12.98 -1.55
CA SER A 23 -9.33 14.19 -2.11
C SER A 23 -8.24 15.11 -2.67
N TYR A 24 -8.62 16.31 -3.15
CA TYR A 24 -7.68 17.25 -3.75
C TYR A 24 -7.88 18.64 -3.17
N ILE A 25 -6.77 19.36 -3.08
CA ILE A 25 -6.72 20.79 -2.81
C ILE A 25 -6.06 21.51 -3.96
N THR A 26 -6.21 22.82 -4.01
CA THR A 26 -5.52 23.68 -4.96
C THR A 26 -4.85 24.82 -4.23
N GLU A 27 -3.60 25.07 -4.59
CA GLU A 27 -2.80 26.18 -4.11
C GLU A 27 -2.32 27.01 -5.31
N THR A 28 -1.77 28.17 -5.06
CA THR A 28 -1.30 29.05 -6.13
C THR A 28 0.11 29.54 -5.88
N ILE A 29 0.89 29.58 -6.94
CA ILE A 29 2.19 30.27 -6.99
C ILE A 29 2.01 31.47 -7.91
N THR A 30 2.30 32.68 -7.40
CA THR A 30 2.12 33.91 -8.16
C THR A 30 3.43 34.46 -8.70
N GLY A 31 3.38 35.19 -9.80
CA GLY A 31 4.53 35.89 -10.38
C GLY A 31 5.25 36.79 -9.39
N ASP A 32 4.50 37.49 -8.53
CA ASP A 32 5.07 38.34 -7.47
C ASP A 32 5.87 37.49 -6.43
N GLN A 33 5.36 36.32 -6.06
CA GLN A 33 6.05 35.44 -5.09
C GLN A 33 7.38 34.94 -5.61
N ILE A 34 7.49 34.68 -6.91
CA ILE A 34 8.69 34.14 -7.54
C ILE A 34 9.55 35.21 -8.22
N GLY A 35 9.16 36.47 -8.11
CA GLY A 35 9.91 37.61 -8.64
C GLY A 35 10.03 37.60 -10.17
N VAL A 36 8.97 37.20 -10.89
CA VAL A 36 8.98 37.19 -12.36
C VAL A 36 9.22 38.60 -12.91
N THR A 37 10.18 38.71 -13.81
CA THR A 37 10.54 39.94 -14.49
C THR A 37 10.66 39.70 -15.99
N VAL A 38 10.48 40.76 -16.79
CA VAL A 38 10.74 40.67 -18.22
C VAL A 38 12.26 40.72 -18.44
N SER A 39 12.75 39.72 -19.14
CA SER A 39 14.17 39.62 -19.56
C SER A 39 14.28 39.81 -21.07
N ASN A 40 15.50 39.78 -21.58
CA ASN A 40 15.81 39.86 -23.02
C ASN A 40 15.14 41.04 -23.77
N THR A 41 14.97 42.16 -23.07
CA THR A 41 14.29 43.36 -23.56
C THR A 41 14.99 43.99 -24.75
N ASP A 42 16.31 43.78 -24.89
CA ASP A 42 17.10 44.28 -26.02
C ASP A 42 16.74 43.59 -27.33
N GLU A 43 16.51 42.30 -27.32
CA GLU A 43 16.05 41.52 -28.49
C GLU A 43 14.64 42.01 -28.89
N LEU A 44 13.72 42.14 -27.92
CA LEU A 44 12.40 42.64 -28.15
C LEU A 44 12.43 44.06 -28.75
N ASN A 45 13.24 44.96 -28.17
CA ASN A 45 13.40 46.31 -28.67
C ASN A 45 14.06 46.32 -30.06
N GLY A 46 14.97 45.39 -30.33
CA GLY A 46 15.57 45.18 -31.66
C GLY A 46 14.52 44.82 -32.72
N ILE A 47 13.63 43.90 -32.41
CA ILE A 47 12.50 43.53 -33.28
C ILE A 47 11.57 44.74 -33.52
N LEU A 48 11.19 45.44 -32.43
CA LEU A 48 10.34 46.61 -32.54
C LEU A 48 10.95 47.71 -33.41
N LYS A 49 12.26 47.95 -33.30
CA LYS A 49 12.98 48.94 -34.15
C LYS A 49 13.07 48.51 -35.62
N GLN A 50 13.09 47.21 -35.89
CA GLN A 50 13.15 46.66 -37.25
C GLN A 50 11.76 46.67 -37.93
N GLN A 51 10.67 46.90 -37.19
CA GLN A 51 9.32 47.02 -37.76
C GLN A 51 9.24 48.30 -38.61
N ASN A 52 9.36 48.15 -39.92
CA ASN A 52 9.17 49.21 -40.87
C ASN A 52 7.68 49.31 -41.21
N ILE A 53 7.08 50.50 -40.93
CA ILE A 53 5.67 50.76 -41.17
C ILE A 53 5.24 50.43 -42.61
N LEU A 54 6.09 50.67 -43.58
CA LEU A 54 5.82 50.36 -44.99
C LEU A 54 5.79 48.84 -45.27
N LYS A 55 6.67 48.06 -44.60
CA LYS A 55 6.63 46.59 -44.66
C LYS A 55 5.39 46.06 -43.96
N ALA A 56 5.02 46.57 -42.81
CA ALA A 56 3.81 46.17 -42.08
C ALA A 56 2.54 46.40 -42.89
N ILE A 57 2.41 47.54 -43.57
CA ILE A 57 1.30 47.80 -44.47
C ILE A 57 1.29 46.86 -45.68
N SER A 58 2.45 46.58 -46.24
CA SER A 58 2.57 45.62 -47.37
C SER A 58 2.16 44.18 -46.96
N SER A 59 2.61 43.75 -45.80
CA SER A 59 2.24 42.41 -45.25
C SER A 59 0.77 42.31 -44.90
N TYR A 60 0.19 43.37 -44.35
CA TYR A 60 -1.27 43.44 -44.08
C TYR A 60 -2.11 43.36 -45.37
N ILE A 61 -1.70 44.04 -46.42
CA ILE A 61 -2.38 44.00 -47.73
C ILE A 61 -2.26 42.60 -48.37
N LYS A 62 -1.15 41.88 -48.11
CA LYS A 62 -0.92 40.53 -48.66
C LYS A 62 -1.49 39.42 -47.77
N GLY A 63 -2.03 39.75 -46.60
CA GLY A 63 -2.48 38.76 -45.64
C GLY A 63 -1.33 37.92 -45.00
N GLU A 64 -0.11 38.41 -45.08
CA GLU A 64 1.06 37.75 -44.49
C GLU A 64 1.23 38.20 -43.03
N GLN A 65 1.19 37.25 -42.09
CA GLN A 65 1.55 37.50 -40.70
C GLN A 65 3.05 37.32 -40.52
N GLN A 66 3.71 38.36 -40.00
CA GLN A 66 5.09 38.27 -39.57
C GLN A 66 5.13 37.79 -38.12
N VAL A 67 5.64 36.59 -37.88
CA VAL A 67 5.82 36.01 -36.57
C VAL A 67 7.27 36.24 -36.13
N TYR A 68 7.45 36.83 -34.99
CA TYR A 68 8.76 36.97 -34.35
C TYR A 68 8.75 36.13 -33.07
N THR A 69 9.78 35.35 -32.87
CA THR A 69 9.98 34.57 -31.64
C THR A 69 11.09 35.25 -30.84
N VAL A 70 10.81 35.55 -29.59
CA VAL A 70 11.79 36.03 -28.61
C VAL A 70 11.95 34.94 -27.59
N GLU A 71 13.18 34.44 -27.44
CA GLU A 71 13.49 33.43 -26.43
C GLU A 71 13.82 34.11 -25.11
N ASN A 72 13.52 33.41 -24.00
CA ASN A 72 13.81 33.88 -22.63
C ASN A 72 13.28 35.30 -22.35
N LEU A 73 12.02 35.55 -22.73
CA LEU A 73 11.40 36.88 -22.56
C LEU A 73 11.18 37.25 -21.10
N TYR A 74 11.14 36.27 -20.22
CA TYR A 74 10.96 36.45 -18.79
C TYR A 74 12.00 35.68 -18.00
N ALA A 75 12.23 36.08 -16.78
CA ALA A 75 13.05 35.38 -15.80
C ALA A 75 12.39 35.47 -14.43
N TYR A 76 12.68 34.53 -13.60
CA TYR A 76 12.25 34.51 -12.20
C TYR A 76 13.45 34.29 -11.28
N VAL A 77 13.24 34.45 -9.98
CA VAL A 77 14.31 34.23 -8.98
C VAL A 77 14.23 32.81 -8.48
N ASP A 78 15.18 31.95 -8.86
CA ASP A 78 15.23 30.52 -8.53
C ASP A 78 15.01 30.24 -7.03
N SER A 79 15.66 31.02 -6.16
CA SER A 79 15.49 30.86 -4.71
C SER A 79 14.09 31.25 -4.21
N ALA A 80 13.41 32.17 -4.89
CA ALA A 80 12.04 32.56 -4.57
C ALA A 80 11.06 31.49 -5.04
N LEU A 81 11.25 30.96 -6.25
CA LEU A 81 10.47 29.81 -6.76
C LEU A 81 10.61 28.59 -5.84
N MET A 82 11.84 28.22 -5.49
CA MET A 82 12.10 27.13 -4.54
C MET A 82 11.36 27.35 -3.21
N THR A 83 11.43 28.58 -2.69
CA THR A 83 10.74 28.93 -1.44
C THR A 83 9.22 28.83 -1.57
N ALA A 84 8.65 29.21 -2.71
CA ALA A 84 7.23 29.10 -2.97
C ALA A 84 6.79 27.64 -3.06
N ILE A 85 7.56 26.79 -3.75
CA ILE A 85 7.30 25.34 -3.85
C ILE A 85 7.31 24.69 -2.47
N LEU A 86 8.34 24.93 -1.65
CA LEU A 86 8.46 24.33 -0.32
C LEU A 86 7.42 24.81 0.69
N LYS A 87 6.66 25.83 0.37
CA LYS A 87 5.51 26.30 1.16
C LYS A 87 4.21 25.61 0.82
N LEU A 88 4.13 24.87 -0.29
CA LEU A 88 2.95 24.07 -0.62
C LEU A 88 2.61 23.11 0.52
N GLN A 89 1.33 22.85 0.72
CA GLN A 89 0.86 22.01 1.85
C GLN A 89 1.42 20.60 1.78
N GLY A 90 1.61 20.06 0.59
CA GLY A 90 2.22 18.75 0.38
C GLY A 90 3.63 18.56 0.95
N PHE A 91 4.33 19.66 1.31
CA PHE A 91 5.62 19.63 2.02
C PHE A 91 5.51 19.91 3.52
N GLN A 92 4.31 20.11 4.05
CA GLN A 92 4.11 20.39 5.47
C GLN A 92 3.88 19.08 6.24
N GLU A 93 4.69 18.79 7.27
CA GLU A 93 4.59 17.55 8.07
C GLU A 93 3.18 17.28 8.60
N SER A 94 2.42 18.31 8.95
CA SER A 94 1.05 18.17 9.46
C SER A 94 0.03 17.74 8.40
N PHE A 95 0.38 17.79 7.13
CA PHE A 95 -0.47 17.45 5.99
C PHE A 95 -0.09 16.12 5.34
N VAL A 96 1.15 15.68 5.54
CA VAL A 96 1.71 14.49 4.90
C VAL A 96 1.18 13.21 5.54
N VAL A 97 0.75 12.30 4.71
CA VAL A 97 0.39 10.92 5.04
C VAL A 97 1.28 9.99 4.21
N GLU A 98 2.02 9.12 4.90
CA GLU A 98 2.90 8.16 4.25
C GLU A 98 2.11 7.12 3.45
N PRO A 99 2.62 6.66 2.30
CA PRO A 99 2.05 5.51 1.59
C PRO A 99 2.26 4.24 2.41
N VAL A 100 1.25 3.36 2.43
CA VAL A 100 1.30 2.05 3.09
C VAL A 100 0.85 0.99 2.10
N ASP A 101 1.63 -0.07 1.98
CA ASP A 101 1.32 -1.20 1.11
C ASP A 101 0.06 -1.96 1.56
N ALA A 102 -0.71 -2.45 0.60
CA ALA A 102 -1.75 -3.41 0.87
C ALA A 102 -1.16 -4.69 1.49
N HIS A 103 -1.86 -5.27 2.45
CA HIS A 103 -1.38 -6.46 3.14
C HIS A 103 -2.54 -7.36 3.58
N ILE A 104 -2.23 -8.59 3.97
CA ILE A 104 -3.21 -9.50 4.54
C ILE A 104 -3.34 -9.17 6.04
N SER A 105 -4.58 -9.02 6.52
CA SER A 105 -4.90 -8.75 7.93
C SER A 105 -4.41 -9.88 8.83
N GLY A 106 -4.37 -9.63 10.12
CA GLY A 106 -4.39 -10.71 11.11
C GLY A 106 -5.64 -11.58 10.94
N TYR A 107 -5.57 -12.83 11.43
CA TYR A 107 -6.74 -13.71 11.46
C TYR A 107 -7.78 -13.18 12.44
N ASP A 108 -9.01 -13.16 11.99
CA ASP A 108 -10.19 -12.80 12.78
C ASP A 108 -11.17 -13.99 12.80
N ALA A 109 -11.67 -14.36 13.98
CA ALA A 109 -12.51 -15.56 14.13
C ALA A 109 -13.85 -15.48 13.39
N GLU A 110 -14.36 -14.27 13.13
CA GLU A 110 -15.63 -14.06 12.44
C GLU A 110 -15.45 -13.85 10.93
N ASN A 111 -14.36 -13.14 10.54
CA ASN A 111 -14.15 -12.69 9.16
C ASN A 111 -12.98 -13.40 8.46
N GLY A 112 -12.19 -14.19 9.19
CA GLY A 112 -10.99 -14.82 8.66
C GLY A 112 -9.89 -13.81 8.28
N TYR A 113 -9.05 -14.19 7.34
CA TYR A 113 -8.09 -13.29 6.70
C TYR A 113 -8.74 -12.45 5.62
N ARG A 114 -8.32 -11.21 5.48
CA ARG A 114 -8.76 -10.28 4.43
C ARG A 114 -7.60 -9.40 3.96
N ILE A 115 -7.70 -8.87 2.75
CA ILE A 115 -6.79 -7.83 2.29
C ILE A 115 -7.20 -6.51 2.95
N VAL A 116 -6.23 -5.87 3.58
CA VAL A 116 -6.31 -4.47 4.00
C VAL A 116 -5.77 -3.66 2.83
N PRO A 117 -6.59 -2.77 2.22
CA PRO A 117 -6.15 -1.97 1.10
C PRO A 117 -4.97 -1.08 1.45
N GLU A 118 -4.25 -0.70 0.43
CA GLU A 118 -3.17 0.29 0.52
C GLU A 118 -3.69 1.67 0.94
N ILE A 119 -2.80 2.44 1.55
CA ILE A 119 -2.96 3.89 1.73
C ILE A 119 -2.02 4.55 0.73
N ARG A 120 -2.57 5.25 -0.25
CA ARG A 120 -1.74 5.90 -1.28
C ARG A 120 -0.91 7.05 -0.70
N GLY A 121 -1.40 7.66 0.37
CA GLY A 121 -0.72 8.80 0.99
C GLY A 121 -0.64 10.02 0.07
N ASN A 122 0.20 10.98 0.45
CA ASN A 122 0.42 12.20 -0.32
C ASN A 122 1.86 12.75 -0.18
N VAL A 123 2.82 11.88 0.07
CA VAL A 123 4.24 12.25 0.11
C VAL A 123 4.69 12.69 -1.28
N LEU A 124 5.18 13.93 -1.38
CA LEU A 124 5.72 14.47 -2.62
C LEU A 124 7.20 14.10 -2.79
N ASN A 125 7.55 13.58 -3.95
CA ASN A 125 8.94 13.49 -4.38
C ASN A 125 9.45 14.91 -4.67
N GLN A 126 10.27 15.44 -3.78
CA GLN A 126 10.74 16.82 -3.83
C GLN A 126 11.40 17.17 -5.17
N THR A 127 12.34 16.34 -5.64
CA THR A 127 13.06 16.60 -6.89
C THR A 127 12.12 16.68 -8.08
N LYS A 128 11.21 15.72 -8.19
CA LYS A 128 10.25 15.65 -9.30
C LYS A 128 9.25 16.79 -9.25
N THR A 129 8.77 17.16 -8.07
CA THR A 129 7.85 18.28 -7.87
C THR A 129 8.50 19.60 -8.29
N ILE A 130 9.74 19.85 -7.85
CA ILE A 130 10.48 21.05 -8.23
C ILE A 130 10.63 21.11 -9.76
N GLN A 131 11.10 20.06 -10.41
CA GLN A 131 11.25 20.02 -11.87
C GLN A 131 9.91 20.24 -12.61
N THR A 132 8.83 19.69 -12.08
CA THR A 132 7.49 19.84 -12.67
C THR A 132 7.02 21.30 -12.59
N VAL A 133 7.20 21.92 -11.43
CA VAL A 133 6.78 23.32 -11.23
C VAL A 133 7.67 24.27 -12.03
N GLU A 134 8.99 24.07 -12.04
CA GLU A 134 9.93 24.83 -12.88
C GLU A 134 9.52 24.77 -14.35
N THR A 135 9.29 23.57 -14.89
CA THR A 135 8.84 23.38 -16.28
C THR A 135 7.51 24.09 -16.56
N ALA A 136 6.60 24.08 -15.60
CA ALA A 136 5.32 24.76 -15.75
C ALA A 136 5.45 26.28 -15.75
N VAL A 137 6.30 26.82 -14.90
CA VAL A 137 6.61 28.26 -14.87
C VAL A 137 7.33 28.68 -16.14
N ASP A 138 8.30 27.91 -16.60
CA ASP A 138 9.03 28.16 -17.86
C ASP A 138 8.09 28.19 -19.07
N ALA A 139 7.08 27.31 -19.06
CA ALA A 139 6.07 27.27 -20.11
C ALA A 139 4.87 28.24 -19.89
N LEU A 140 4.90 29.03 -18.82
CA LEU A 140 3.78 29.92 -18.39
C LEU A 140 2.43 29.18 -18.33
N LEU A 141 2.44 27.92 -17.87
CA LEU A 141 1.20 27.19 -17.64
C LEU A 141 0.39 27.85 -16.51
N THR A 142 -0.92 27.79 -16.61
CA THR A 142 -1.81 28.35 -15.59
C THR A 142 -2.28 27.31 -14.57
N GLU A 143 -2.08 26.02 -14.85
CA GLU A 143 -2.49 24.93 -13.99
C GLU A 143 -1.57 23.74 -14.16
N ILE A 144 -1.27 23.06 -13.06
CA ILE A 144 -0.63 21.73 -13.02
C ILE A 144 -1.33 20.82 -12.01
N ASP A 145 -1.29 19.53 -12.29
CA ASP A 145 -1.79 18.47 -11.42
C ASP A 145 -0.61 17.57 -11.04
N LEU A 146 -0.19 17.64 -9.77
CA LEU A 146 0.98 16.91 -9.28
C LEU A 146 0.79 15.40 -9.32
N GLU A 147 -0.46 14.92 -9.21
CA GLU A 147 -0.74 13.49 -9.36
C GLU A 147 -0.56 13.03 -10.81
N LYS A 148 -1.12 13.74 -11.79
CA LYS A 148 -0.93 13.42 -13.20
C LYS A 148 0.53 13.53 -13.64
N ALA A 149 1.28 14.43 -13.03
CA ALA A 149 2.72 14.55 -13.23
C ALA A 149 3.51 13.43 -12.53
N GLY A 150 2.85 12.62 -11.68
CA GLY A 150 3.46 11.52 -10.94
C GLY A 150 4.45 12.01 -9.90
N CYS A 151 4.17 13.12 -9.22
CA CYS A 151 5.05 13.71 -8.22
C CYS A 151 4.95 13.04 -6.85
N TYR A 152 4.06 12.08 -6.67
CA TYR A 152 3.87 11.40 -5.38
C TYR A 152 4.67 10.10 -5.29
N GLU A 153 5.05 9.76 -4.07
CA GLU A 153 5.46 8.41 -3.73
C GLU A 153 4.22 7.53 -3.65
N GLU A 154 4.30 6.35 -4.23
CA GLU A 154 3.16 5.43 -4.31
C GLU A 154 3.49 4.12 -3.58
N PRO A 155 2.48 3.41 -3.03
CA PRO A 155 2.67 2.08 -2.48
C PRO A 155 3.26 1.13 -3.51
N SER A 156 4.05 0.18 -3.04
CA SER A 156 4.64 -0.87 -3.88
C SER A 156 3.68 -2.01 -4.14
N VAL A 157 2.72 -2.24 -3.22
CA VAL A 157 1.73 -3.32 -3.29
C VAL A 157 0.32 -2.72 -3.17
N TYR A 158 -0.54 -3.08 -4.11
CA TYR A 158 -1.94 -2.66 -4.15
C TYR A 158 -2.88 -3.83 -3.79
N ALA A 159 -4.13 -3.52 -3.43
CA ALA A 159 -5.11 -4.53 -3.01
C ALA A 159 -5.44 -5.58 -4.09
N ASP A 160 -5.22 -5.25 -5.36
CA ASP A 160 -5.42 -6.13 -6.52
C ASP A 160 -4.14 -6.90 -6.93
N ASP A 161 -3.07 -6.81 -6.13
CA ASP A 161 -1.83 -7.55 -6.40
C ASP A 161 -2.10 -9.07 -6.46
N ALA A 162 -1.62 -9.69 -7.54
CA ALA A 162 -1.87 -11.10 -7.80
C ALA A 162 -1.26 -12.03 -6.75
N LYS A 163 -0.05 -11.71 -6.25
CA LYS A 163 0.62 -12.51 -5.22
C LYS A 163 -0.11 -12.41 -3.89
N LEU A 164 -0.58 -11.20 -3.54
CA LEU A 164 -1.34 -10.98 -2.32
C LEU A 164 -2.67 -11.74 -2.35
N THR A 165 -3.37 -11.70 -3.48
CA THR A 165 -4.64 -12.41 -3.69
C THR A 165 -4.44 -13.93 -3.65
N GLU A 166 -3.40 -14.44 -4.30
CA GLU A 166 -3.06 -15.87 -4.28
C GLU A 166 -2.71 -16.34 -2.88
N ARG A 167 -1.88 -15.59 -2.14
CA ARG A 167 -1.52 -15.91 -0.76
C ARG A 167 -2.75 -15.95 0.13
N LEU A 168 -3.65 -14.96 0.02
CA LEU A 168 -4.90 -14.95 0.76
C LEU A 168 -5.76 -16.21 0.48
N ALA A 169 -5.85 -16.61 -0.79
CA ALA A 169 -6.59 -17.82 -1.17
C ALA A 169 -5.98 -19.09 -0.53
N GLN A 170 -4.65 -19.22 -0.53
CA GLN A 170 -3.96 -20.33 0.12
C GLN A 170 -4.19 -20.32 1.65
N MET A 171 -4.11 -19.16 2.30
CA MET A 171 -4.35 -19.06 3.75
C MET A 171 -5.80 -19.45 4.09
N LYS A 172 -6.78 -19.01 3.31
CA LYS A 172 -8.19 -19.37 3.49
C LYS A 172 -8.43 -20.86 3.29
N GLN A 173 -7.80 -21.48 2.29
CA GLN A 173 -7.91 -22.92 2.07
C GLN A 173 -7.61 -23.72 3.33
N TYR A 174 -6.62 -23.32 4.11
CA TYR A 174 -6.29 -23.98 5.38
C TYR A 174 -7.24 -23.58 6.50
N THR A 175 -7.56 -22.29 6.64
CA THR A 175 -8.37 -21.83 7.77
C THR A 175 -9.86 -22.11 7.61
N ASP A 176 -10.33 -22.52 6.44
CA ASP A 176 -11.69 -23.01 6.22
C ASP A 176 -11.89 -24.47 6.66
N LEU A 177 -10.80 -25.18 7.01
CA LEU A 177 -10.86 -26.56 7.49
C LEU A 177 -11.42 -26.62 8.91
N ARG A 178 -12.14 -27.69 9.17
CA ARG A 178 -12.61 -28.08 10.50
C ARG A 178 -12.42 -29.58 10.70
N ILE A 179 -11.56 -29.94 11.65
CA ILE A 179 -11.27 -31.33 12.01
C ILE A 179 -11.65 -31.48 13.49
N VAL A 180 -12.44 -32.51 13.81
CA VAL A 180 -12.95 -32.75 15.16
C VAL A 180 -12.51 -34.11 15.65
N TYR A 181 -11.93 -34.14 16.83
CA TYR A 181 -11.58 -35.36 17.54
C TYR A 181 -12.56 -35.62 18.65
N HIS A 182 -13.19 -36.79 18.68
CA HIS A 182 -14.12 -37.21 19.73
C HIS A 182 -13.47 -38.16 20.73
N PHE A 183 -13.46 -37.77 22.00
CA PHE A 183 -12.99 -38.57 23.11
C PHE A 183 -14.09 -38.78 24.14
N GLY A 184 -15.08 -39.64 23.80
CA GLY A 184 -16.26 -39.87 24.60
C GLY A 184 -17.16 -38.63 24.65
N GLN A 185 -17.18 -37.91 25.78
CA GLN A 185 -17.97 -36.68 25.95
C GLN A 185 -17.15 -35.40 25.69
N GLN A 186 -15.87 -35.54 25.35
CA GLN A 186 -14.97 -34.41 25.10
C GLN A 186 -14.63 -34.36 23.63
N GLU A 187 -14.44 -33.14 23.14
CA GLU A 187 -14.06 -32.86 21.76
C GLU A 187 -12.82 -31.96 21.73
N GLU A 188 -11.99 -32.18 20.77
CA GLU A 188 -10.89 -31.27 20.38
C GLU A 188 -11.13 -30.84 18.94
N VAL A 189 -11.07 -29.56 18.69
CA VAL A 189 -11.38 -28.99 17.39
C VAL A 189 -10.16 -28.26 16.84
N ILE A 190 -9.78 -28.63 15.63
CA ILE A 190 -8.85 -27.88 14.81
C ILE A 190 -9.68 -27.10 13.81
N ASP A 191 -9.77 -25.80 14.00
CA ASP A 191 -10.47 -24.86 13.11
C ASP A 191 -9.52 -23.75 12.65
N GLY A 192 -10.09 -22.75 11.96
CA GLY A 192 -9.33 -21.62 11.46
C GLY A 192 -8.57 -20.85 12.54
N SER A 193 -9.11 -20.79 13.77
CA SER A 193 -8.44 -20.12 14.89
C SER A 193 -7.14 -20.86 15.30
N VAL A 194 -7.18 -22.17 15.27
CA VAL A 194 -6.02 -23.02 15.55
C VAL A 194 -5.05 -23.00 14.36
N LEU A 195 -5.57 -23.25 13.16
CA LEU A 195 -4.77 -23.35 11.93
C LEU A 195 -4.07 -22.06 11.57
N SER A 196 -4.69 -20.89 11.83
CA SER A 196 -4.04 -19.60 11.61
C SER A 196 -2.72 -19.43 12.33
N GLY A 197 -2.60 -20.01 13.54
CA GLY A 197 -1.36 -20.04 14.31
C GLY A 197 -0.32 -21.07 13.85
N TRP A 198 -0.69 -21.93 12.89
CA TRP A 198 0.18 -22.97 12.34
C TRP A 198 0.69 -22.64 10.93
N LEU A 199 0.15 -21.59 10.29
CA LEU A 199 0.55 -21.20 8.94
C LEU A 199 1.98 -20.66 8.90
N LEU A 200 2.71 -21.09 7.89
CA LEU A 200 4.03 -20.61 7.52
C LEU A 200 3.94 -20.01 6.11
N VAL A 201 4.46 -18.81 5.94
CA VAL A 201 4.51 -18.12 4.65
C VAL A 201 5.95 -18.06 4.19
N ASP A 202 6.21 -18.59 3.01
CA ASP A 202 7.47 -18.43 2.31
C ASP A 202 7.37 -17.19 1.40
N GLU A 203 8.05 -16.12 1.79
CA GLU A 203 8.02 -14.85 1.08
C GLU A 203 8.67 -14.92 -0.32
N GLU A 204 9.64 -15.82 -0.53
CA GLU A 204 10.33 -15.94 -1.82
C GLU A 204 9.43 -16.63 -2.85
N THR A 205 8.78 -17.72 -2.44
CA THR A 205 7.95 -18.54 -3.33
C THR A 205 6.48 -18.19 -3.30
N ASN A 206 6.06 -17.31 -2.40
CA ASN A 206 4.66 -16.95 -2.12
C ASN A 206 3.78 -18.14 -1.73
N LYS A 207 4.38 -19.21 -1.19
CA LYS A 207 3.65 -20.40 -0.76
C LYS A 207 3.30 -20.34 0.72
N VAL A 208 2.09 -20.82 1.01
CA VAL A 208 1.63 -21.03 2.37
C VAL A 208 1.63 -22.52 2.67
N SER A 209 2.12 -22.88 3.83
CA SER A 209 2.15 -24.26 4.34
C SER A 209 1.76 -24.29 5.81
N VAL A 210 1.53 -25.46 6.35
CA VAL A 210 1.25 -25.66 7.78
C VAL A 210 2.47 -26.24 8.46
N SER A 211 2.81 -25.72 9.64
CA SER A 211 3.94 -26.19 10.46
C SER A 211 3.74 -27.64 10.90
N GLU A 212 4.61 -28.52 10.44
CA GLU A 212 4.62 -29.92 10.89
C GLU A 212 4.89 -30.04 12.39
N GLU A 213 5.74 -29.17 12.94
CA GLU A 213 6.02 -29.12 14.39
C GLU A 213 4.74 -28.85 15.19
N LYS A 214 3.89 -27.93 14.72
CA LYS A 214 2.62 -27.62 15.38
C LYS A 214 1.62 -28.77 15.30
N ILE A 215 1.59 -29.49 14.18
CA ILE A 215 0.80 -30.72 14.04
C ILE A 215 1.29 -31.77 15.03
N ASP A 216 2.61 -31.99 15.10
CA ASP A 216 3.22 -32.92 16.01
C ASP A 216 2.95 -32.60 17.47
N ASP A 217 3.10 -31.34 17.86
CA ASP A 217 2.78 -30.82 19.21
C ASP A 217 1.31 -31.07 19.58
N PHE A 218 0.39 -30.87 18.64
CA PHE A 218 -1.04 -31.10 18.87
C PHE A 218 -1.32 -32.59 19.11
N VAL A 219 -0.80 -33.48 18.29
CA VAL A 219 -0.98 -34.93 18.48
C VAL A 219 -0.34 -35.40 19.80
N VAL A 220 0.83 -34.84 20.18
CA VAL A 220 1.43 -35.09 21.49
C VAL A 220 0.53 -34.64 22.64
N MET A 221 -0.11 -33.47 22.47
CA MET A 221 -1.08 -32.95 23.45
C MET A 221 -2.28 -33.89 23.60
N LEU A 222 -2.88 -34.32 22.46
CA LEU A 222 -3.99 -35.28 22.48
C LEU A 222 -3.60 -36.57 23.24
N ARG A 223 -2.46 -37.13 22.92
CA ARG A 223 -1.94 -38.32 23.56
C ARG A 223 -1.77 -38.13 25.07
N LYS A 224 -1.12 -37.04 25.48
CA LYS A 224 -0.95 -36.73 26.90
C LYS A 224 -2.28 -36.57 27.65
N LYS A 225 -3.28 -36.05 26.98
CA LYS A 225 -4.59 -35.74 27.58
C LYS A 225 -5.47 -37.02 27.65
N TYR A 226 -5.50 -37.81 26.62
CA TYR A 226 -6.49 -38.86 26.41
C TYR A 226 -6.00 -40.30 26.56
N ASP A 227 -4.67 -40.61 26.37
CA ASP A 227 -4.18 -41.95 26.58
C ASP A 227 -4.41 -42.38 28.04
N THR A 228 -4.99 -43.59 28.22
CA THR A 228 -5.26 -44.17 29.54
C THR A 228 -4.42 -45.39 29.83
N ILE A 229 -3.67 -45.90 28.86
CA ILE A 229 -2.71 -47.01 29.05
C ILE A 229 -1.60 -46.61 30.04
N PHE A 230 -1.14 -47.50 30.87
CA PHE A 230 -0.10 -47.29 31.86
C PHE A 230 -0.39 -46.25 32.96
N ARG A 231 -1.65 -45.74 33.05
CA ARG A 231 -2.04 -44.82 34.10
C ARG A 231 -2.70 -45.56 35.25
N SER A 232 -2.33 -45.24 36.47
CA SER A 232 -3.07 -45.68 37.63
C SER A 232 -4.43 -44.95 37.70
N ARG A 233 -5.47 -45.64 38.14
CA ARG A 233 -6.82 -45.11 38.24
C ARG A 233 -7.54 -45.67 39.45
N GLU A 234 -8.41 -44.87 40.02
CA GLU A 234 -9.31 -45.31 41.05
C GLU A 234 -10.52 -46.04 40.43
N PHE A 235 -10.82 -47.22 40.98
CA PHE A 235 -11.95 -48.04 40.57
C PHE A 235 -12.87 -48.30 41.78
N GLN A 236 -14.12 -47.97 41.63
CA GLN A 236 -15.11 -48.29 42.65
C GLN A 236 -15.68 -49.69 42.40
N THR A 237 -15.40 -50.61 43.32
CA THR A 237 -15.92 -51.95 43.24
C THR A 237 -17.42 -52.04 43.48
N SER A 238 -18.09 -53.10 43.03
CA SER A 238 -19.51 -53.35 43.27
C SER A 238 -19.87 -53.42 44.77
N TYR A 239 -18.92 -53.57 45.66
CA TYR A 239 -19.07 -53.58 47.11
C TYR A 239 -18.86 -52.20 47.77
N GLY A 240 -18.76 -51.13 46.94
CA GLY A 240 -18.61 -49.76 47.43
C GLY A 240 -17.19 -49.40 47.92
N LYS A 241 -16.20 -50.28 47.71
CA LYS A 241 -14.81 -50.02 48.05
C LYS A 241 -14.07 -49.44 46.88
N THR A 242 -13.37 -48.31 47.07
CA THR A 242 -12.46 -47.74 46.05
C THR A 242 -11.13 -48.44 46.15
N ILE A 243 -10.62 -48.94 45.02
CA ILE A 243 -9.27 -49.52 44.91
C ILE A 243 -8.49 -48.80 43.82
N THR A 244 -7.22 -48.66 43.99
CA THR A 244 -6.32 -48.08 42.96
C THR A 244 -5.86 -49.24 42.10
N ILE A 245 -6.14 -49.19 40.79
CA ILE A 245 -5.57 -50.09 39.80
C ILE A 245 -4.27 -49.44 39.32
N GLU A 246 -3.16 -50.12 39.60
CA GLU A 246 -1.85 -49.66 39.14
C GLU A 246 -1.80 -49.60 37.62
N GLY A 247 -0.96 -48.70 37.08
CA GLY A 247 -0.73 -48.56 35.64
C GLY A 247 -0.20 -49.88 35.02
N GLY A 248 -1.00 -50.43 34.10
CA GLY A 248 -0.67 -51.65 33.34
C GLY A 248 -1.00 -51.47 31.87
N ASP A 249 -0.94 -52.53 31.10
CA ASP A 249 -1.24 -52.57 29.65
C ASP A 249 -2.73 -52.46 29.32
N TYR A 250 -3.58 -52.33 30.33
CA TYR A 250 -4.99 -52.10 30.17
C TYR A 250 -5.31 -50.60 29.99
N GLY A 251 -5.89 -50.26 28.89
CA GLY A 251 -6.30 -48.87 28.58
C GLY A 251 -6.39 -48.62 27.08
N TRP A 252 -6.73 -47.41 26.77
CA TRP A 252 -6.76 -46.88 25.39
C TRP A 252 -5.49 -46.09 25.14
N TRP A 253 -4.98 -46.15 23.91
CA TRP A 253 -3.84 -45.38 23.47
C TRP A 253 -3.99 -45.01 21.98
N MET A 254 -3.47 -43.87 21.61
CA MET A 254 -3.43 -43.40 20.24
C MET A 254 -2.16 -43.86 19.53
N ASN A 255 -2.31 -44.38 18.31
CA ASN A 255 -1.15 -44.63 17.45
C ASN A 255 -0.58 -43.33 16.92
N TYR A 256 0.36 -42.77 17.66
CA TYR A 256 0.94 -41.43 17.41
C TYR A 256 1.41 -41.23 15.97
N SER A 257 2.21 -42.15 15.42
CA SER A 257 2.80 -42.00 14.07
C SER A 257 1.74 -42.07 12.97
N GLN A 258 0.72 -42.89 13.14
CA GLN A 258 -0.36 -43.02 12.19
C GLN A 258 -1.26 -41.74 12.23
N GLU A 259 -1.54 -41.25 13.42
CA GLU A 259 -2.36 -40.08 13.61
C GLU A 259 -1.69 -38.81 13.06
N GLN A 260 -0.39 -38.65 13.30
CA GLN A 260 0.38 -37.55 12.71
C GLN A 260 0.30 -37.56 11.18
N GLU A 261 0.54 -38.72 10.56
CA GLU A 261 0.53 -38.80 9.10
C GLU A 261 -0.88 -38.53 8.54
N GLN A 262 -1.90 -39.11 9.18
CA GLN A 262 -3.29 -38.89 8.76
C GLN A 262 -3.69 -37.43 8.89
N LEU A 263 -3.36 -36.76 9.99
CA LEU A 263 -3.67 -35.32 10.18
C LEU A 263 -2.93 -34.44 9.17
N LYS A 264 -1.64 -34.76 8.88
CA LYS A 264 -0.86 -34.09 7.84
C LYS A 264 -1.50 -34.25 6.45
N GLU A 265 -1.96 -35.44 6.12
CA GLU A 265 -2.63 -35.74 4.84
C GLU A 265 -3.96 -34.98 4.73
N MET A 266 -4.81 -35.04 5.77
CA MET A 266 -6.08 -34.31 5.78
C MET A 266 -5.88 -32.82 5.54
N ILE A 267 -4.97 -32.18 6.29
CA ILE A 267 -4.67 -30.75 6.13
C ILE A 267 -4.12 -30.46 4.73
N ARG A 268 -3.19 -31.29 4.22
CA ARG A 268 -2.60 -31.12 2.89
C ARG A 268 -3.63 -31.23 1.77
N ASN A 269 -4.58 -32.15 1.92
CA ASN A 269 -5.65 -32.39 0.93
C ASN A 269 -6.80 -31.40 1.07
N GLY A 270 -6.84 -30.58 2.11
CA GLY A 270 -7.95 -29.66 2.37
C GLY A 270 -9.21 -30.38 2.84
N GLU A 271 -9.07 -31.48 3.59
CA GLU A 271 -10.17 -32.33 4.03
C GLU A 271 -10.59 -31.95 5.46
N SER A 272 -11.88 -31.65 5.61
CA SER A 272 -12.51 -31.55 6.93
C SER A 272 -13.07 -32.91 7.33
N GLY A 273 -13.09 -33.23 8.62
CA GLY A 273 -13.58 -34.55 9.09
C GLY A 273 -13.80 -34.63 10.60
N GLU A 274 -14.35 -35.78 11.01
CA GLU A 274 -14.60 -36.17 12.41
C GLU A 274 -13.89 -37.50 12.72
#